data_f17019e4e407b919bd06fd60102bfd75
#
_entry.id   f17019e4e407b919bd06fd60102bfd75
#
_cell.length_a   1.000
_cell.length_b   1.000
_cell.length_c   1.000
_cell.angle_alpha   90.00
_cell.angle_beta   90.00
_cell.angle_gamma   90.00
#
_symmetry.space_group_name_H-M   'P 1'
#
loop_
_entity.id
_entity.type
_entity.pdbx_description
1 polymer ?
#
loop_
_entity_poly.entity_id
_entity_poly.type
_entity_poly.pdbx_seq_one_letter_code
_entity_poly.pdbx_strand_id
1 'polypeptide(L)'
;MRLVLGGCAVLVAVLYGCRPTAPPHSGFTLLFLDRSPAASLGGLSWAPDPEHGRLLAFDRELRVVRQITNPRLATPMAVTPLGGTELLVTEHTGEGVVVDTIGDGRVVREWESPDVASLYAAGAGRVAATRSPYYVPQLSTPEPDSAPLIRMLDTLGRPIGRLATIRRPATPLLDYVVNAGAVAVGPDGAVYYAPLVRDEIRKYTPAGQLTWTAKRGLFPAGSEPDPEFLPAKGADLRLKKSLVNVALALGPPPEGRGGRLYALGSDDSAATRLGVDVLDPATGAILATRHLGARETAVAVDASGVLAVFDADSLVARADGAAPSTREAFGPALALPDLAGDTVRLAAFRGRVTLVNFWASWCDPCREEFPHMAELYREFDRKDFEIAGVSDDLDSGPMLAFVRKYRPPFPILVGGGRMKQLYHYRGLPYSVLLDRQGRVIERIFGFGGAEEFRRLRQTIANEVRAP
;
A
#
# COMPACT_ATOMS: atom_id res chain seq x y z
N MET A 1 25.40 52.14 49.98
CA MET A 1 24.92 53.22 49.07
C MET A 1 25.83 53.30 47.87
N ARG A 2 25.40 52.78 46.76
CA ARG A 2 25.66 53.15 45.36
C ARG A 2 25.30 51.98 44.47
N LEU A 3 24.24 52.16 43.77
CA LEU A 3 23.82 51.37 42.58
C LEU A 3 24.87 51.52 41.50
N VAL A 4 25.15 50.40 40.77
CA VAL A 4 25.68 50.45 39.42
C VAL A 4 24.85 49.50 38.59
N LEU A 5 24.12 50.08 37.66
CA LEU A 5 23.40 49.42 36.57
C LEU A 5 24.42 48.94 35.54
N GLY A 6 24.41 47.66 35.25
CA GLY A 6 25.16 47.04 34.14
C GLY A 6 24.20 46.49 33.12
N GLY A 7 24.28 47.04 31.89
CA GLY A 7 23.36 46.78 30.78
C GLY A 7 23.40 45.35 30.24
N CYS A 8 22.23 44.85 29.91
CA CYS A 8 22.03 43.65 29.09
C CYS A 8 22.40 43.95 27.64
N ALA A 9 23.48 43.37 27.16
CA ALA A 9 23.74 43.24 25.75
C ALA A 9 22.96 42.04 25.23
N VAL A 10 21.95 42.30 24.40
CA VAL A 10 21.21 41.27 23.65
C VAL A 10 22.11 40.79 22.52
N LEU A 11 22.69 39.62 22.67
CA LEU A 11 23.38 38.92 21.59
C LEU A 11 22.33 38.22 20.73
N VAL A 12 22.04 38.75 19.53
CA VAL A 12 21.26 38.06 18.52
C VAL A 12 22.15 37.00 17.90
N ALA A 13 22.03 35.77 18.40
CA ALA A 13 22.60 34.61 17.73
C ALA A 13 21.71 34.21 16.55
N VAL A 14 22.21 34.45 15.35
CA VAL A 14 21.64 33.89 14.11
C VAL A 14 21.85 32.39 14.17
N LEU A 15 20.83 31.66 14.57
CA LEU A 15 20.83 30.20 14.52
C LEU A 15 20.61 29.76 13.06
N TYR A 16 21.70 29.41 12.41
CA TYR A 16 21.65 28.52 11.25
C TYR A 16 20.91 27.25 11.70
N GLY A 17 19.85 26.93 10.95
CA GLY A 17 18.98 25.80 11.25
C GLY A 17 19.71 24.46 11.20
N CYS A 18 20.18 24.01 12.35
CA CYS A 18 20.35 22.59 12.59
C CYS A 18 18.94 21.99 12.63
N ARG A 19 18.57 21.24 11.59
CA ARG A 19 17.46 20.30 11.70
C ARG A 19 17.77 19.43 12.93
N PRO A 20 16.86 19.31 13.90
CA PRO A 20 17.08 18.40 15.00
C PRO A 20 17.19 16.99 14.37
N THR A 21 18.37 16.41 14.43
CA THR A 21 18.52 14.96 14.28
C THR A 21 17.68 14.37 15.39
N ALA A 22 16.58 13.72 15.04
CA ALA A 22 15.77 12.99 15.99
C ALA A 22 16.70 12.07 16.80
N PRO A 23 16.54 11.97 18.13
CA PRO A 23 17.34 11.05 18.94
C PRO A 23 17.18 9.64 18.36
N PRO A 24 18.17 8.76 18.54
CA PRO A 24 18.05 7.39 18.08
C PRO A 24 16.83 6.75 18.78
N HIS A 25 15.75 6.61 18.03
CA HIS A 25 14.50 6.06 18.54
C HIS A 25 14.69 4.55 18.72
N SER A 26 14.89 4.12 19.96
CA SER A 26 14.84 2.72 20.35
C SER A 26 13.42 2.38 20.76
N GLY A 27 12.84 1.33 20.19
CA GLY A 27 11.60 0.76 20.67
C GLY A 27 10.38 0.89 19.77
N PHE A 28 10.55 0.93 18.44
CA PHE A 28 9.45 0.95 17.49
C PHE A 28 8.81 -0.44 17.26
N THR A 29 7.50 -0.42 17.03
CA THR A 29 6.73 -1.52 16.47
C THR A 29 6.18 -1.05 15.11
N LEU A 30 6.53 -1.74 14.03
CA LEU A 30 6.00 -1.45 12.70
C LEU A 30 4.52 -1.85 12.63
N LEU A 31 3.67 -0.95 12.17
CA LEU A 31 2.23 -1.17 11.99
C LEU A 31 1.88 -1.45 10.53
N PHE A 32 2.47 -0.67 9.62
CA PHE A 32 2.23 -0.78 8.19
C PHE A 32 3.54 -0.61 7.43
N LEU A 33 3.77 -1.45 6.44
CA LEU A 33 4.82 -1.32 5.44
C LEU A 33 4.16 -1.24 4.08
N ASP A 34 4.35 -0.14 3.38
CA ASP A 34 3.76 0.13 2.08
C ASP A 34 2.28 -0.29 1.99
N ARG A 35 1.45 0.24 2.90
CA ARG A 35 0.00 0.00 3.03
C ARG A 35 -0.40 -1.40 3.49
N SER A 36 0.52 -2.32 3.65
CA SER A 36 0.27 -3.67 4.18
C SER A 36 0.40 -3.69 5.70
N PRO A 37 -0.52 -4.36 6.43
CA PRO A 37 -0.40 -4.49 7.87
C PRO A 37 0.79 -5.39 8.23
N ALA A 38 1.59 -4.93 9.19
CA ALA A 38 2.65 -5.70 9.81
C ALA A 38 2.14 -6.41 11.07
N ALA A 39 2.84 -7.46 11.49
CA ALA A 39 2.50 -8.26 12.65
C ALA A 39 3.68 -8.37 13.62
N SER A 40 3.41 -8.33 14.92
CA SER A 40 4.42 -8.56 15.94
C SER A 40 4.50 -10.03 16.31
N LEU A 41 5.66 -10.64 16.18
CA LEU A 41 5.91 -12.03 16.58
C LEU A 41 7.38 -12.21 17.00
N GLY A 42 7.61 -12.83 18.17
CA GLY A 42 8.96 -13.11 18.66
C GLY A 42 9.79 -11.86 18.95
N GLY A 43 9.17 -10.74 19.31
CA GLY A 43 9.85 -9.45 19.57
C GLY A 43 10.26 -8.69 18.31
N LEU A 44 9.92 -9.19 17.13
CA LEU A 44 10.12 -8.57 15.82
C LEU A 44 8.80 -8.10 15.21
N SER A 45 8.86 -7.10 14.34
CA SER A 45 7.76 -6.72 13.46
C SER A 45 7.97 -7.38 12.10
N TRP A 46 7.01 -8.18 11.68
CA TRP A 46 7.03 -8.86 10.39
C TRP A 46 6.14 -8.14 9.40
N ALA A 47 6.63 -7.91 8.21
CA ALA A 47 5.87 -7.27 7.15
C ALA A 47 6.08 -7.97 5.81
N PRO A 48 5.05 -7.99 4.93
CA PRO A 48 5.19 -8.52 3.60
C PRO A 48 5.95 -7.55 2.70
N ASP A 49 6.75 -8.08 1.81
CA ASP A 49 7.38 -7.38 0.68
C ASP A 49 6.88 -8.03 -0.61
N PRO A 50 5.71 -7.58 -1.13
CA PRO A 50 5.07 -8.20 -2.28
C PRO A 50 5.86 -8.03 -3.57
N GLU A 51 6.70 -7.00 -3.67
CA GLU A 51 7.52 -6.76 -4.86
C GLU A 51 8.61 -7.82 -5.04
N HIS A 52 9.12 -8.36 -3.92
CA HIS A 52 10.19 -9.35 -3.93
C HIS A 52 9.74 -10.75 -3.52
N GLY A 53 8.44 -10.96 -3.28
CA GLY A 53 7.89 -12.26 -2.89
C GLY A 53 8.48 -12.78 -1.56
N ARG A 54 8.65 -11.93 -0.56
CA ARG A 54 9.30 -12.26 0.71
C ARG A 54 8.63 -11.62 1.92
N LEU A 55 9.01 -12.10 3.11
CA LEU A 55 8.68 -11.47 4.38
C LEU A 55 9.94 -10.85 4.98
N LEU A 56 9.78 -9.68 5.57
CA LEU A 56 10.85 -8.96 6.27
C LEU A 56 10.55 -8.89 7.75
N ALA A 57 11.56 -9.14 8.58
CA ALA A 57 11.49 -8.96 10.02
C ALA A 57 12.34 -7.77 10.45
N PHE A 58 11.71 -6.85 11.16
CA PHE A 58 12.31 -5.62 11.66
C PHE A 58 12.49 -5.70 13.17
N ASP A 59 13.66 -5.27 13.65
CA ASP A 59 13.88 -5.05 15.07
C ASP A 59 13.23 -3.73 15.55
N ARG A 60 13.46 -3.39 16.83
CA ARG A 60 12.89 -2.17 17.44
C ARG A 60 13.52 -0.87 16.94
N GLU A 61 14.63 -0.94 16.23
CA GLU A 61 15.28 0.17 15.54
C GLU A 61 14.89 0.24 14.04
N LEU A 62 13.89 -0.57 13.64
CA LEU A 62 13.41 -0.73 12.25
C LEU A 62 14.52 -1.14 11.28
N ARG A 63 15.48 -1.92 11.76
CA ARG A 63 16.47 -2.58 10.89
C ARG A 63 15.94 -3.93 10.50
N VAL A 64 16.08 -4.28 9.24
CA VAL A 64 15.79 -5.65 8.79
C VAL A 64 16.85 -6.59 9.34
N VAL A 65 16.41 -7.50 10.20
CA VAL A 65 17.30 -8.48 10.85
C VAL A 65 17.11 -9.88 10.28
N ARG A 66 16.04 -10.08 9.50
CA ARG A 66 15.74 -11.35 8.86
C ARG A 66 14.83 -11.18 7.67
N GLN A 67 14.98 -12.08 6.70
CA GLN A 67 14.05 -12.23 5.58
C GLN A 67 13.72 -13.71 5.37
N ILE A 68 12.50 -13.97 4.90
CA ILE A 68 12.02 -15.27 4.49
C ILE A 68 11.60 -15.19 3.04
N THR A 69 12.25 -15.96 2.19
CA THR A 69 11.87 -16.18 0.80
C THR A 69 11.41 -17.62 0.63
N ASN A 70 10.26 -17.80 -0.02
CA ASN A 70 9.75 -19.14 -0.32
C ASN A 70 8.97 -19.08 -1.63
N PRO A 71 9.10 -20.06 -2.53
CA PRO A 71 8.36 -20.08 -3.81
C PRO A 71 6.84 -19.99 -3.66
N ARG A 72 6.30 -20.34 -2.48
CA ARG A 72 4.87 -20.22 -2.17
C ARG A 72 4.45 -18.80 -1.74
N LEU A 73 5.41 -17.92 -1.48
CA LEU A 73 5.18 -16.49 -1.17
C LEU A 73 5.39 -15.67 -2.44
N ALA A 74 4.51 -15.86 -3.41
CA ALA A 74 4.64 -15.19 -4.70
C ALA A 74 4.36 -13.69 -4.62
N THR A 75 3.31 -13.30 -3.87
CA THR A 75 2.90 -11.91 -3.69
C THR A 75 2.21 -11.76 -2.32
N PRO A 76 2.99 -11.78 -1.23
CA PRO A 76 2.43 -11.67 0.12
C PRO A 76 1.88 -10.27 0.36
N MET A 77 0.60 -10.16 0.76
CA MET A 77 -0.12 -8.89 0.92
C MET A 77 -0.33 -8.48 2.38
N ALA A 78 -0.42 -9.44 3.28
CA ALA A 78 -0.59 -9.19 4.70
C ALA A 78 -0.02 -10.35 5.52
N VAL A 79 0.34 -10.08 6.76
CA VAL A 79 0.79 -11.08 7.72
C VAL A 79 0.04 -10.95 9.03
N THR A 80 -0.22 -12.07 9.69
CA THR A 80 -0.84 -12.10 11.02
C THR A 80 -0.28 -13.26 11.84
N PRO A 81 -0.01 -13.10 13.15
CA PRO A 81 0.54 -14.17 13.98
C PRO A 81 -0.54 -15.19 14.34
N LEU A 82 -0.27 -16.47 14.15
CA LEU A 82 -1.16 -17.55 14.61
C LEU A 82 -0.84 -18.01 16.03
N GLY A 83 0.31 -17.66 16.55
CA GLY A 83 0.85 -18.08 17.85
C GLY A 83 2.11 -18.93 17.70
N GLY A 84 2.87 -19.10 18.80
CA GLY A 84 4.17 -19.76 18.76
C GLY A 84 5.12 -19.04 17.81
N THR A 85 5.53 -19.72 16.74
CA THR A 85 6.47 -19.23 15.73
C THR A 85 5.82 -19.07 14.35
N GLU A 86 4.50 -19.24 14.27
CA GLU A 86 3.79 -19.30 12.99
C GLU A 86 3.18 -17.95 12.60
N LEU A 87 3.40 -17.55 11.35
CA LEU A 87 2.72 -16.46 10.66
C LEU A 87 1.78 -17.03 9.60
N LEU A 88 0.56 -16.50 9.56
CA LEU A 88 -0.34 -16.65 8.42
C LEU A 88 -0.10 -15.48 7.48
N VAL A 89 0.28 -15.80 6.27
CA VAL A 89 0.49 -14.85 5.18
C VAL A 89 -0.73 -14.90 4.27
N THR A 90 -1.29 -13.74 3.96
CA THR A 90 -2.30 -13.59 2.92
C THR A 90 -1.60 -13.36 1.59
N GLU A 91 -1.78 -14.24 0.63
CA GLU A 91 -1.34 -14.05 -0.74
C GLU A 91 -2.28 -13.11 -1.52
N HIS A 92 -1.80 -12.55 -2.63
CA HIS A 92 -2.59 -11.65 -3.47
C HIS A 92 -3.92 -12.26 -3.93
N THR A 93 -3.91 -13.53 -4.26
CA THR A 93 -5.08 -14.32 -4.68
C THR A 93 -6.03 -14.66 -3.52
N GLY A 94 -5.64 -14.39 -2.28
CA GLY A 94 -6.44 -14.56 -1.08
C GLY A 94 -6.25 -15.90 -0.37
N GLU A 95 -5.34 -16.73 -0.84
CA GLU A 95 -4.93 -17.96 -0.14
C GLU A 95 -4.14 -17.61 1.12
N GLY A 96 -4.21 -18.47 2.11
CA GLY A 96 -3.44 -18.38 3.34
C GLY A 96 -2.23 -19.33 3.30
N VAL A 97 -1.03 -18.80 3.48
CA VAL A 97 0.19 -19.60 3.60
C VAL A 97 0.72 -19.47 5.02
N VAL A 98 0.78 -20.58 5.76
CA VAL A 98 1.33 -20.58 7.13
C VAL A 98 2.81 -20.90 7.08
N VAL A 99 3.60 -19.98 7.58
CA VAL A 99 5.05 -20.02 7.58
C VAL A 99 5.58 -20.11 9.01
N ASP A 100 6.49 -21.05 9.27
CA ASP A 100 7.28 -21.09 10.49
C ASP A 100 8.40 -20.04 10.41
N THR A 101 8.45 -19.12 11.36
CA THR A 101 9.47 -18.08 11.40
C THR A 101 10.82 -18.58 11.95
N ILE A 102 10.94 -19.81 12.42
CA ILE A 102 12.20 -20.41 12.84
C ILE A 102 12.86 -21.10 11.61
N GLY A 103 14.19 -21.06 11.55
CA GLY A 103 14.94 -21.69 10.46
C GLY A 103 14.84 -20.93 9.14
N ASP A 104 14.51 -21.59 8.06
CA ASP A 104 14.48 -21.07 6.69
C ASP A 104 13.11 -20.51 6.25
N GLY A 105 12.13 -20.48 7.14
CA GLY A 105 10.78 -20.01 6.80
C GLY A 105 9.97 -21.08 6.06
N ARG A 106 10.05 -22.31 6.52
CA ARG A 106 9.30 -23.43 5.94
C ARG A 106 7.80 -23.17 5.96
N VAL A 107 7.12 -23.47 4.83
CA VAL A 107 5.66 -23.54 4.78
C VAL A 107 5.19 -24.76 5.59
N VAL A 108 4.36 -24.49 6.60
CA VAL A 108 3.80 -25.51 7.49
C VAL A 108 2.51 -26.08 6.94
N ARG A 109 1.65 -25.20 6.40
CA ARG A 109 0.36 -25.55 5.80
C ARG A 109 -0.16 -24.41 4.91
N GLU A 110 -1.10 -24.75 4.09
CA GLU A 110 -1.78 -23.80 3.19
C GLU A 110 -3.28 -23.85 3.45
N TRP A 111 -3.93 -22.72 3.27
CA TRP A 111 -5.38 -22.57 3.40
C TRP A 111 -5.95 -22.11 2.06
N GLU A 112 -6.97 -22.82 1.61
CA GLU A 112 -7.78 -22.31 0.52
C GLU A 112 -8.55 -21.06 0.98
N SER A 113 -8.72 -20.12 0.07
CA SER A 113 -9.52 -18.94 0.37
C SER A 113 -10.99 -19.35 0.58
N PRO A 114 -11.62 -19.02 1.71
CA PRO A 114 -13.04 -19.30 1.93
C PRO A 114 -13.96 -18.42 1.09
N ASP A 115 -13.43 -17.39 0.47
CA ASP A 115 -14.09 -16.46 -0.46
C ASP A 115 -13.25 -16.35 -1.75
N VAL A 116 -13.75 -15.60 -2.73
CA VAL A 116 -13.04 -15.41 -4.02
C VAL A 116 -11.62 -14.86 -3.82
N ALA A 117 -11.42 -14.01 -2.81
CA ALA A 117 -10.10 -13.60 -2.31
C ALA A 117 -10.25 -13.16 -0.86
N SER A 118 -9.50 -13.76 0.05
CA SER A 118 -9.61 -13.47 1.47
C SER A 118 -8.44 -12.63 1.98
N LEU A 119 -8.72 -11.79 2.98
CA LEU A 119 -7.75 -11.15 3.85
C LEU A 119 -7.93 -11.74 5.25
N TYR A 120 -6.84 -12.14 5.90
CA TYR A 120 -6.84 -12.77 7.20
C TYR A 120 -6.26 -11.84 8.27
N ALA A 121 -6.87 -11.85 9.44
CA ALA A 121 -6.31 -11.26 10.66
C ALA A 121 -6.55 -12.20 11.84
N ALA A 122 -5.54 -12.41 12.68
CA ALA A 122 -5.60 -13.33 13.82
C ALA A 122 -5.44 -12.60 15.16
N GLY A 123 -6.09 -13.15 16.19
CA GLY A 123 -5.98 -12.71 17.57
C GLY A 123 -6.77 -13.64 18.49
N ALA A 124 -6.37 -13.76 19.74
CA ALA A 124 -7.04 -14.61 20.74
C ALA A 124 -7.30 -16.07 20.28
N GLY A 125 -6.39 -16.65 19.51
CA GLY A 125 -6.54 -18.02 18.98
C GLY A 125 -7.60 -18.18 17.90
N ARG A 126 -8.04 -17.08 17.27
CA ARG A 126 -9.03 -17.05 16.21
C ARG A 126 -8.52 -16.27 15.01
N VAL A 127 -9.07 -16.56 13.84
CA VAL A 127 -8.78 -15.86 12.60
C VAL A 127 -10.06 -15.34 12.00
N ALA A 128 -10.08 -14.05 11.69
CA ALA A 128 -11.13 -13.44 10.91
C ALA A 128 -10.69 -13.42 9.44
N ALA A 129 -11.54 -13.89 8.54
CA ALA A 129 -11.36 -13.81 7.11
C ALA A 129 -12.45 -12.94 6.49
N THR A 130 -12.06 -11.95 5.69
CA THR A 130 -12.96 -11.06 4.95
C THR A 130 -12.51 -10.95 3.51
N ARG A 131 -13.33 -10.38 2.62
CA ARG A 131 -12.93 -10.12 1.23
C ARG A 131 -11.79 -9.11 1.18
N SER A 132 -10.74 -9.47 0.46
CA SER A 132 -9.50 -8.70 0.39
C SER A 132 -9.70 -7.32 -0.26
N PRO A 133 -9.20 -6.24 0.32
CA PRO A 133 -9.15 -4.95 -0.35
C PRO A 133 -8.05 -4.85 -1.41
N TYR A 134 -7.13 -5.81 -1.46
CA TYR A 134 -5.96 -5.80 -2.34
C TYR A 134 -6.20 -6.45 -3.72
N TYR A 135 -7.26 -7.23 -3.83
CA TYR A 135 -7.63 -7.92 -5.07
C TYR A 135 -9.13 -7.79 -5.31
N VAL A 136 -9.51 -7.25 -6.46
CA VAL A 136 -10.90 -7.20 -6.91
C VAL A 136 -11.03 -8.14 -8.10
N PRO A 137 -11.72 -9.27 -7.96
CA PRO A 137 -11.90 -10.21 -9.07
C PRO A 137 -12.73 -9.56 -10.17
N GLN A 138 -12.38 -9.81 -11.43
CA GLN A 138 -13.09 -9.26 -12.59
C GLN A 138 -14.50 -9.85 -12.73
N LEU A 139 -14.71 -11.07 -12.23
CA LEU A 139 -16.01 -11.75 -12.21
C LEU A 139 -16.15 -12.48 -10.87
N SER A 140 -17.12 -12.08 -10.06
CA SER A 140 -17.52 -12.82 -8.87
C SER A 140 -18.90 -13.40 -9.07
N THR A 141 -19.07 -14.68 -8.75
CA THR A 141 -20.41 -15.29 -8.66
C THR A 141 -21.12 -14.65 -7.46
N PRO A 142 -22.34 -14.14 -7.61
CA PRO A 142 -23.07 -13.59 -6.47
C PRO A 142 -23.25 -14.64 -5.38
N GLU A 143 -22.82 -14.33 -4.17
CA GLU A 143 -23.08 -15.18 -3.00
C GLU A 143 -24.53 -15.04 -2.55
N PRO A 144 -25.09 -16.00 -1.79
CA PRO A 144 -26.43 -15.87 -1.22
C PRO A 144 -26.52 -14.70 -0.24
N ASP A 145 -27.71 -14.11 -0.08
CA ASP A 145 -27.94 -12.94 0.81
C ASP A 145 -27.59 -13.22 2.28
N SER A 146 -27.57 -14.49 2.68
CA SER A 146 -27.15 -14.94 4.00
C SER A 146 -25.65 -15.12 4.16
N ALA A 147 -24.86 -14.81 3.13
CA ALA A 147 -23.40 -14.95 3.20
C ALA A 147 -22.84 -14.05 4.31
N PRO A 148 -21.85 -14.51 5.08
CA PRO A 148 -21.24 -13.71 6.13
C PRO A 148 -20.35 -12.64 5.54
N LEU A 149 -20.31 -11.47 6.19
CA LEU A 149 -19.33 -10.43 5.88
C LEU A 149 -17.92 -10.85 6.33
N ILE A 150 -17.84 -11.51 7.48
CA ILE A 150 -16.59 -12.01 8.07
C ILE A 150 -16.80 -13.47 8.48
N ARG A 151 -15.92 -14.35 8.02
CA ARG A 151 -15.85 -15.74 8.44
C ARG A 151 -14.86 -15.85 9.59
N MET A 152 -15.23 -16.58 10.62
CA MET A 152 -14.33 -16.88 11.75
C MET A 152 -13.78 -18.29 11.60
N LEU A 153 -12.47 -18.42 11.71
CA LEU A 153 -11.72 -19.66 11.59
C LEU A 153 -10.92 -19.90 12.89
N ASP A 154 -10.60 -21.15 13.18
CA ASP A 154 -9.57 -21.47 14.16
C ASP A 154 -8.15 -21.32 13.54
N THR A 155 -7.11 -21.53 14.35
CA THR A 155 -5.70 -21.44 13.88
C THR A 155 -5.29 -22.56 12.93
N LEU A 156 -6.16 -23.53 12.69
CA LEU A 156 -5.99 -24.58 11.69
C LEU A 156 -6.77 -24.30 10.39
N GLY A 157 -7.44 -23.14 10.30
CA GLY A 157 -8.23 -22.77 9.12
C GLY A 157 -9.66 -23.33 9.11
N ARG A 158 -10.12 -24.01 10.16
CA ARG A 158 -11.45 -24.62 10.21
C ARG A 158 -12.51 -23.57 10.60
N PRO A 159 -13.66 -23.54 9.93
CA PRO A 159 -14.74 -22.60 10.26
C PRO A 159 -15.26 -22.82 11.69
N ILE A 160 -15.33 -21.74 12.48
CA ILE A 160 -15.86 -21.74 13.86
C ILE A 160 -16.99 -20.74 14.07
N GLY A 161 -17.31 -19.91 13.08
CA GLY A 161 -18.38 -18.93 13.17
C GLY A 161 -18.44 -17.98 12.00
N ARG A 162 -19.37 -17.04 12.10
CA ARG A 162 -19.59 -15.99 11.09
C ARG A 162 -20.05 -14.71 11.78
N LEU A 163 -19.63 -13.54 11.28
CA LEU A 163 -20.03 -12.24 11.82
C LEU A 163 -20.63 -11.40 10.71
N ALA A 164 -21.74 -10.73 11.00
CA ALA A 164 -22.49 -9.87 10.11
C ALA A 164 -22.84 -10.55 8.78
N THR A 165 -23.69 -9.91 8.00
CA THR A 165 -24.05 -10.32 6.64
C THR A 165 -23.50 -9.31 5.64
N ILE A 166 -23.27 -9.76 4.43
CA ILE A 166 -22.87 -8.91 3.33
C ILE A 166 -23.97 -7.88 3.02
N ARG A 167 -23.55 -6.74 2.44
CA ARG A 167 -24.46 -5.75 1.86
C ARG A 167 -24.75 -6.11 0.42
N ARG A 168 -26.00 -5.95 -0.01
CA ARG A 168 -26.36 -6.09 -1.41
C ARG A 168 -26.42 -4.71 -2.09
N PRO A 169 -25.52 -4.43 -3.01
CA PRO A 169 -25.64 -3.23 -3.85
C PRO A 169 -26.73 -3.45 -4.93
N ALA A 170 -27.24 -2.34 -5.45
CA ALA A 170 -28.18 -2.38 -6.56
C ALA A 170 -27.58 -3.00 -7.84
N THR A 171 -26.26 -2.89 -8.00
CA THR A 171 -25.50 -3.45 -9.13
C THR A 171 -24.68 -4.65 -8.63
N PRO A 172 -24.93 -5.89 -9.14
CA PRO A 172 -24.22 -7.09 -8.69
C PRO A 172 -22.69 -7.01 -8.80
N LEU A 173 -22.16 -6.29 -9.80
CA LEU A 173 -20.71 -6.05 -9.96
C LEU A 173 -20.06 -5.34 -8.76
N LEU A 174 -20.82 -4.57 -7.98
CA LEU A 174 -20.35 -3.92 -6.77
C LEU A 174 -20.30 -4.85 -5.55
N ASP A 175 -20.87 -6.05 -5.65
CA ASP A 175 -21.02 -6.94 -4.49
C ASP A 175 -19.68 -7.23 -3.80
N TYR A 176 -18.63 -7.48 -4.58
CA TYR A 176 -17.30 -7.68 -4.01
C TYR A 176 -16.78 -6.40 -3.33
N VAL A 177 -16.79 -5.28 -4.02
CA VAL A 177 -16.16 -4.02 -3.58
C VAL A 177 -16.82 -3.44 -2.32
N VAL A 178 -18.16 -3.52 -2.21
CA VAL A 178 -18.88 -2.99 -1.04
C VAL A 178 -18.70 -3.84 0.21
N ASN A 179 -18.29 -5.10 0.04
CA ASN A 179 -18.09 -6.07 1.10
C ASN A 179 -16.59 -6.39 1.34
N ALA A 180 -15.69 -5.86 0.53
CA ALA A 180 -14.26 -5.92 0.79
C ALA A 180 -13.87 -4.90 1.88
N GLY A 181 -12.84 -5.22 2.66
CA GLY A 181 -12.38 -4.30 3.69
C GLY A 181 -11.18 -4.82 4.47
N ALA A 182 -10.61 -3.93 5.26
CA ALA A 182 -9.56 -4.24 6.21
C ALA A 182 -10.16 -4.87 7.49
N VAL A 183 -9.41 -5.77 8.11
CA VAL A 183 -9.83 -6.48 9.33
C VAL A 183 -8.66 -6.55 10.32
N ALA A 184 -8.98 -6.47 11.61
CA ALA A 184 -8.05 -6.73 12.71
C ALA A 184 -8.78 -7.47 13.83
N VAL A 185 -8.06 -8.31 14.60
CA VAL A 185 -8.62 -9.07 15.73
C VAL A 185 -7.86 -8.69 17.00
N GLY A 186 -8.60 -8.29 18.02
CA GLY A 186 -8.07 -7.88 19.30
C GLY A 186 -7.63 -9.05 20.18
N PRO A 187 -6.85 -8.77 21.23
CA PRO A 187 -6.45 -9.77 22.21
C PRO A 187 -7.63 -10.32 23.04
N ASP A 188 -8.74 -9.60 23.05
CA ASP A 188 -10.03 -10.01 23.65
C ASP A 188 -10.91 -10.80 22.66
N GLY A 189 -10.43 -11.04 21.44
CA GLY A 189 -11.18 -11.69 20.37
C GLY A 189 -12.21 -10.78 19.68
N ALA A 190 -12.28 -9.50 20.01
CA ALA A 190 -13.10 -8.54 19.28
C ALA A 190 -12.57 -8.36 17.86
N VAL A 191 -13.48 -8.20 16.90
CA VAL A 191 -13.14 -8.03 15.48
C VAL A 191 -13.44 -6.61 15.05
N TYR A 192 -12.46 -5.96 14.44
CA TYR A 192 -12.57 -4.64 13.85
C TYR A 192 -12.60 -4.79 12.33
N TYR A 193 -13.53 -4.12 11.68
CA TYR A 193 -13.70 -4.18 10.23
C TYR A 193 -13.92 -2.78 9.67
N ALA A 194 -13.21 -2.46 8.60
CA ALA A 194 -13.31 -1.19 7.89
C ALA A 194 -13.58 -1.46 6.41
N PRO A 195 -14.80 -1.18 5.90
CA PRO A 195 -15.14 -1.37 4.49
C PRO A 195 -14.25 -0.53 3.58
N LEU A 196 -13.84 -1.11 2.46
CA LEU A 196 -12.94 -0.47 1.49
C LEU A 196 -13.48 0.87 0.97
N VAL A 197 -14.79 0.95 0.72
CA VAL A 197 -15.44 2.09 0.04
C VAL A 197 -16.43 2.85 0.93
N ARG A 198 -16.37 2.70 2.25
CA ARG A 198 -17.24 3.43 3.18
C ARG A 198 -16.42 4.09 4.29
N ASP A 199 -16.82 5.31 4.65
CA ASP A 199 -16.26 6.04 5.79
C ASP A 199 -16.83 5.54 7.11
N GLU A 200 -16.49 4.28 7.43
CA GLU A 200 -16.87 3.65 8.69
C GLU A 200 -15.85 2.62 9.14
N ILE A 201 -15.74 2.45 10.45
CA ILE A 201 -15.00 1.37 11.11
C ILE A 201 -15.97 0.77 12.13
N ARG A 202 -16.07 -0.54 12.17
CA ARG A 202 -17.00 -1.28 13.02
C ARG A 202 -16.25 -2.19 13.98
N LYS A 203 -16.74 -2.30 15.20
CA LYS A 203 -16.28 -3.30 16.17
C LYS A 203 -17.38 -4.32 16.44
N TYR A 204 -17.01 -5.58 16.42
CA TYR A 204 -17.87 -6.70 16.80
C TYR A 204 -17.30 -7.42 18.02
N THR A 205 -18.15 -7.87 18.92
CA THR A 205 -17.77 -8.80 19.99
C THR A 205 -17.35 -10.15 19.40
N PRO A 206 -16.66 -11.03 20.16
CA PRO A 206 -16.39 -12.41 19.73
C PRO A 206 -17.64 -13.22 19.38
N ALA A 207 -18.81 -12.82 19.91
CA ALA A 207 -20.12 -13.43 19.64
C ALA A 207 -20.82 -12.84 18.40
N GLY A 208 -20.23 -11.83 17.75
CA GLY A 208 -20.75 -11.23 16.52
C GLY A 208 -21.69 -10.03 16.71
N GLN A 209 -21.84 -9.53 17.94
CA GLN A 209 -22.65 -8.35 18.21
C GLN A 209 -21.87 -7.09 17.82
N LEU A 210 -22.49 -6.20 17.04
CA LEU A 210 -21.95 -4.88 16.73
C LEU A 210 -21.94 -4.03 18.01
N THR A 211 -20.74 -3.57 18.40
CA THR A 211 -20.56 -2.76 19.63
C THR A 211 -20.61 -1.28 19.32
N TRP A 212 -19.87 -0.86 18.30
CA TRP A 212 -19.85 0.52 17.83
C TRP A 212 -19.51 0.62 16.34
N THR A 213 -19.91 1.74 15.75
CA THR A 213 -19.47 2.18 14.42
C THR A 213 -18.90 3.59 14.56
N ALA A 214 -17.66 3.78 14.13
CA ALA A 214 -16.99 5.06 14.04
C ALA A 214 -16.93 5.53 12.59
N LYS A 215 -16.90 6.85 12.36
CA LYS A 215 -16.62 7.48 11.08
C LYS A 215 -15.34 8.28 11.18
N ARG A 216 -14.52 8.24 10.15
CA ARG A 216 -13.27 9.01 10.06
C ARG A 216 -13.51 10.49 9.74
N GLY A 217 -14.73 10.84 9.33
CA GLY A 217 -15.12 12.23 9.06
C GLY A 217 -14.69 12.73 7.68
N LEU A 218 -14.44 11.84 6.74
CA LEU A 218 -14.05 12.19 5.37
C LEU A 218 -15.16 12.87 4.58
N PHE A 219 -16.42 12.63 4.96
CA PHE A 219 -17.58 13.20 4.31
C PHE A 219 -18.46 13.91 5.34
N PRO A 220 -19.05 15.07 5.02
CA PRO A 220 -20.09 15.68 5.84
C PRO A 220 -21.23 14.69 6.08
N ALA A 221 -21.94 14.82 7.19
CA ALA A 221 -23.02 13.91 7.57
C ALA A 221 -24.08 13.82 6.44
N GLY A 222 -24.33 12.59 5.97
CA GLY A 222 -25.31 12.30 4.93
C GLY A 222 -24.85 12.61 3.48
N SER A 223 -23.62 13.11 3.27
CA SER A 223 -23.11 13.43 1.93
C SER A 223 -22.21 12.34 1.33
N GLU A 224 -21.97 11.26 2.06
CA GLU A 224 -21.14 10.16 1.54
C GLU A 224 -21.84 9.50 0.35
N PRO A 225 -21.22 9.55 -0.87
CA PRO A 225 -21.83 8.98 -2.06
C PRO A 225 -21.85 7.45 -1.99
N ASP A 226 -22.85 6.84 -2.58
CA ASP A 226 -22.82 5.40 -2.82
C ASP A 226 -21.77 5.04 -3.86
N PRO A 227 -21.11 3.88 -3.72
CA PRO A 227 -20.23 3.38 -4.75
C PRO A 227 -21.05 3.07 -6.02
N GLU A 228 -20.57 3.55 -7.15
CA GLU A 228 -21.17 3.33 -8.48
C GLU A 228 -20.09 2.90 -9.46
N PHE A 229 -20.42 1.96 -10.34
CA PHE A 229 -19.66 1.76 -11.56
C PHE A 229 -20.19 2.68 -12.65
N LEU A 230 -19.31 3.47 -13.22
CA LEU A 230 -19.59 4.22 -14.42
C LEU A 230 -19.23 3.37 -15.63
N PRO A 231 -20.07 3.34 -16.68
CA PRO A 231 -19.65 2.76 -17.95
C PRO A 231 -18.44 3.56 -18.46
N ALA A 232 -17.29 2.93 -18.53
CA ALA A 232 -16.17 3.45 -19.28
C ALA A 232 -16.44 3.16 -20.78
N LYS A 233 -15.83 3.92 -21.68
CA LYS A 233 -15.94 3.64 -23.12
C LYS A 233 -15.26 2.30 -23.41
N GLY A 234 -16.05 1.31 -23.77
CA GLY A 234 -15.65 -0.09 -23.95
C GLY A 234 -16.36 -1.00 -22.97
N ALA A 235 -15.84 -2.20 -22.75
CA ALA A 235 -16.38 -3.15 -21.78
C ALA A 235 -15.94 -2.85 -20.32
N ASP A 236 -15.16 -1.81 -20.10
CA ASP A 236 -14.59 -1.50 -18.82
C ASP A 236 -15.57 -0.76 -17.90
N LEU A 237 -15.56 -1.15 -16.65
CA LEU A 237 -16.33 -0.50 -15.58
C LEU A 237 -15.38 0.24 -14.65
N ARG A 238 -15.71 1.49 -14.37
CA ARG A 238 -14.93 2.33 -13.47
C ARG A 238 -15.68 2.51 -12.16
N LEU A 239 -15.01 2.26 -11.05
CA LEU A 239 -15.54 2.62 -9.74
C LEU A 239 -15.45 4.15 -9.58
N LYS A 240 -16.59 4.82 -9.42
CA LYS A 240 -16.67 6.27 -9.22
C LYS A 240 -16.23 6.69 -7.82
N LYS A 241 -16.27 5.79 -6.85
CA LYS A 241 -15.93 6.10 -5.46
C LYS A 241 -14.49 5.76 -5.14
N SER A 242 -13.83 6.66 -4.43
CA SER A 242 -12.47 6.48 -3.92
C SER A 242 -12.39 5.39 -2.85
N LEU A 243 -11.23 4.75 -2.73
CA LEU A 243 -10.94 3.82 -1.65
C LEU A 243 -10.80 4.59 -0.34
N VAL A 244 -11.54 4.20 0.69
CA VAL A 244 -11.60 4.90 1.97
C VAL A 244 -10.66 4.27 3.00
N ASN A 245 -10.79 2.95 3.22
CA ASN A 245 -9.99 2.23 4.20
C ASN A 245 -9.10 1.20 3.49
N VAL A 246 -7.82 1.20 3.83
CA VAL A 246 -6.81 0.33 3.20
C VAL A 246 -6.38 -0.78 4.14
N ALA A 247 -6.03 -0.45 5.40
CA ALA A 247 -5.56 -1.41 6.38
C ALA A 247 -5.95 -1.03 7.81
N LEU A 248 -6.05 -2.03 8.67
CA LEU A 248 -6.21 -1.90 10.12
C LEU A 248 -5.06 -2.60 10.83
N ALA A 249 -4.59 -2.02 11.93
CA ALA A 249 -3.64 -2.65 12.84
C ALA A 249 -3.98 -2.33 14.30
N LEU A 250 -3.70 -3.26 15.20
CA LEU A 250 -3.71 -3.03 16.63
C LEU A 250 -2.27 -2.87 17.08
N GLY A 251 -1.96 -1.72 17.63
CA GLY A 251 -0.64 -1.44 18.20
C GLY A 251 -0.55 -1.89 19.65
N PRO A 252 0.70 -2.00 20.17
CA PRO A 252 0.93 -2.27 21.58
C PRO A 252 0.27 -1.18 22.44
N PRO A 253 -0.24 -1.53 23.62
CA PRO A 253 -0.70 -0.50 24.55
C PRO A 253 0.48 0.39 24.96
N PRO A 254 0.34 1.74 24.88
CA PRO A 254 1.27 2.63 25.55
C PRO A 254 1.31 2.31 27.06
N GLU A 255 2.47 2.52 27.69
CA GLU A 255 2.61 2.25 29.12
C GLU A 255 1.46 2.86 29.94
N GLY A 256 0.75 2.02 30.70
CA GLY A 256 -0.37 2.42 31.58
C GLY A 256 -1.68 2.77 30.86
N ARG A 257 -1.83 2.50 29.56
CA ARG A 257 -3.06 2.75 28.79
C ARG A 257 -3.51 1.51 28.00
N GLY A 258 -4.77 1.47 27.60
CA GLY A 258 -5.30 0.45 26.70
C GLY A 258 -4.65 0.51 25.32
N GLY A 259 -4.69 -0.58 24.57
CA GLY A 259 -4.23 -0.63 23.17
C GLY A 259 -4.83 0.47 22.30
N ARG A 260 -4.31 0.63 21.09
CA ARG A 260 -4.82 1.56 20.09
C ARG A 260 -5.15 0.79 18.81
N LEU A 261 -6.21 1.23 18.15
CA LEU A 261 -6.55 0.79 16.79
C LEU A 261 -6.04 1.86 15.82
N TYR A 262 -5.34 1.42 14.81
CA TYR A 262 -4.81 2.28 13.75
C TYR A 262 -5.50 1.94 12.44
N ALA A 263 -6.08 2.96 11.80
CA ALA A 263 -6.76 2.84 10.52
C ALA A 263 -6.01 3.63 9.46
N LEU A 264 -5.40 2.93 8.53
CA LEU A 264 -4.76 3.51 7.35
C LEU A 264 -5.80 3.61 6.23
N GLY A 265 -5.89 4.78 5.61
CA GLY A 265 -6.80 5.00 4.49
C GLY A 265 -6.67 6.41 3.93
N SER A 266 -7.62 6.81 3.10
CA SER A 266 -7.69 8.19 2.58
C SER A 266 -7.81 9.19 3.71
N ASP A 267 -7.18 10.33 3.57
CA ASP A 267 -7.27 11.45 4.51
C ASP A 267 -8.21 12.57 4.02
N ASP A 268 -8.75 12.43 2.82
CA ASP A 268 -9.75 13.31 2.23
C ASP A 268 -10.79 12.53 1.39
N SER A 269 -11.88 13.18 1.04
CA SER A 269 -12.95 12.59 0.25
C SER A 269 -12.57 12.29 -1.21
N ALA A 270 -11.48 12.87 -1.70
CA ALA A 270 -10.96 12.66 -3.06
C ALA A 270 -9.93 11.51 -3.13
N ALA A 271 -9.51 10.97 -1.97
CA ALA A 271 -8.48 9.94 -1.83
C ALA A 271 -7.14 10.30 -2.50
N THR A 272 -6.78 11.58 -2.43
CA THR A 272 -5.54 12.09 -3.02
C THR A 272 -4.32 11.81 -2.15
N ARG A 273 -4.54 11.61 -0.85
CA ARG A 273 -3.49 11.34 0.14
C ARG A 273 -3.93 10.26 1.10
N LEU A 274 -2.97 9.70 1.80
CA LEU A 274 -3.20 8.75 2.88
C LEU A 274 -3.05 9.43 4.24
N GLY A 275 -3.73 8.86 5.22
CA GLY A 275 -3.61 9.22 6.63
C GLY A 275 -3.81 8.02 7.52
N VAL A 276 -3.33 8.14 8.74
CA VAL A 276 -3.56 7.15 9.80
C VAL A 276 -4.37 7.80 10.90
N ASP A 277 -5.55 7.26 11.16
CA ASP A 277 -6.34 7.59 12.34
C ASP A 277 -6.01 6.65 13.48
N VAL A 278 -5.83 7.23 14.66
CA VAL A 278 -5.62 6.52 15.92
C VAL A 278 -6.95 6.52 16.67
N LEU A 279 -7.48 5.34 16.94
CA LEU A 279 -8.78 5.19 17.62
C LEU A 279 -8.63 4.52 18.97
N ASP A 280 -9.52 4.90 19.88
CA ASP A 280 -9.78 4.14 21.10
C ASP A 280 -10.55 2.86 20.73
N PRO A 281 -10.00 1.65 20.93
CA PRO A 281 -10.67 0.41 20.56
C PRO A 281 -11.89 0.10 21.43
N ALA A 282 -12.05 0.74 22.59
CA ALA A 282 -13.22 0.56 23.43
C ALA A 282 -14.44 1.35 22.94
N THR A 283 -14.23 2.58 22.50
CA THR A 283 -15.30 3.53 22.17
C THR A 283 -15.43 3.85 20.68
N GLY A 284 -14.37 3.60 19.89
CA GLY A 284 -14.28 4.02 18.48
C GLY A 284 -13.95 5.51 18.32
N ALA A 285 -13.68 6.24 19.39
CA ALA A 285 -13.33 7.65 19.32
C ALA A 285 -11.98 7.85 18.62
N ILE A 286 -11.91 8.78 17.67
CA ILE A 286 -10.66 9.19 17.03
C ILE A 286 -9.89 10.06 18.01
N LEU A 287 -8.68 9.63 18.34
CA LEU A 287 -7.78 10.29 19.30
C LEU A 287 -6.79 11.22 18.62
N ALA A 288 -6.39 10.85 17.41
CA ALA A 288 -5.44 11.61 16.60
C ALA A 288 -5.54 11.19 15.14
N THR A 289 -5.15 12.08 14.24
CA THR A 289 -4.97 11.80 12.81
C THR A 289 -3.57 12.25 12.38
N ARG A 290 -2.86 11.40 11.65
CA ARG A 290 -1.57 11.70 11.02
C ARG A 290 -1.72 11.64 9.52
N HIS A 291 -1.58 12.77 8.84
CA HIS A 291 -1.49 12.82 7.38
C HIS A 291 -0.11 12.32 6.91
N LEU A 292 -0.10 11.56 5.83
CA LEU A 292 1.11 10.97 5.27
C LEU A 292 1.57 11.77 4.04
N GLY A 293 2.87 12.02 3.96
CA GLY A 293 3.49 12.54 2.74
C GLY A 293 3.55 11.46 1.64
N ALA A 294 3.76 11.86 0.41
CA ALA A 294 3.74 10.95 -0.75
C ALA A 294 4.70 9.74 -0.64
N ARG A 295 5.81 9.89 0.09
CA ARG A 295 6.79 8.82 0.37
C ARG A 295 6.64 8.19 1.75
N GLU A 296 5.78 8.72 2.60
CA GLU A 296 5.55 8.21 3.95
C GLU A 296 4.58 7.02 3.86
N THR A 297 5.08 5.86 3.49
CA THR A 297 4.28 4.64 3.28
C THR A 297 4.51 3.57 4.33
N ALA A 298 5.50 3.77 5.23
CA ALA A 298 5.69 2.94 6.41
C ALA A 298 5.32 3.71 7.68
N VAL A 299 4.59 3.05 8.57
CA VAL A 299 4.09 3.62 9.82
C VAL A 299 4.48 2.72 10.98
N ALA A 300 5.12 3.29 11.98
CA ALA A 300 5.46 2.61 13.21
C ALA A 300 5.00 3.40 14.43
N VAL A 301 4.95 2.74 15.58
CA VAL A 301 4.61 3.35 16.86
C VAL A 301 5.69 3.02 17.88
N ASP A 302 6.08 4.01 18.67
CA ASP A 302 6.99 3.78 19.80
C ASP A 302 6.27 3.26 21.05
N ALA A 303 7.03 2.92 22.09
CA ALA A 303 6.49 2.42 23.35
C ALA A 303 5.55 3.41 24.07
N SER A 304 5.62 4.72 23.76
CA SER A 304 4.74 5.74 24.29
C SER A 304 3.43 5.90 23.47
N GLY A 305 3.34 5.22 22.33
CA GLY A 305 2.19 5.30 21.39
C GLY A 305 2.28 6.46 20.40
N VAL A 306 3.44 7.07 20.25
CA VAL A 306 3.68 8.14 19.27
C VAL A 306 3.95 7.52 17.90
N LEU A 307 3.20 7.99 16.88
CA LEU A 307 3.38 7.58 15.51
C LEU A 307 4.64 8.19 14.89
N ALA A 308 5.43 7.33 14.26
CA ALA A 308 6.52 7.70 13.36
C ALA A 308 6.22 7.19 11.96
N VAL A 309 6.59 7.97 10.95
CA VAL A 309 6.36 7.68 9.55
C VAL A 309 7.68 7.68 8.79
N PHE A 310 7.81 6.76 7.85
CA PHE A 310 9.05 6.51 7.12
C PHE A 310 8.74 6.24 5.65
N ASP A 311 9.75 6.41 4.83
CA ASP A 311 9.78 5.92 3.46
C ASP A 311 9.97 4.39 3.51
N ALA A 312 8.99 3.63 3.03
CA ALA A 312 9.04 2.16 3.04
C ALA A 312 10.20 1.62 2.20
N ASP A 313 10.46 2.22 1.04
CA ASP A 313 11.56 1.81 0.16
C ASP A 313 12.91 1.94 0.87
N SER A 314 13.08 3.03 1.65
CA SER A 314 14.28 3.22 2.45
C SER A 314 14.44 2.18 3.57
N LEU A 315 13.34 1.67 4.13
CA LEU A 315 13.39 0.60 5.12
C LEU A 315 13.71 -0.75 4.46
N VAL A 316 13.09 -1.04 3.32
CA VAL A 316 13.28 -2.29 2.56
C VAL A 316 14.70 -2.37 1.96
N ALA A 317 15.21 -1.28 1.41
CA ALA A 317 16.57 -1.23 0.85
C ALA A 317 17.67 -1.59 1.86
N ARG A 318 17.41 -1.41 3.16
CA ARG A 318 18.31 -1.85 4.23
C ARG A 318 18.35 -3.37 4.39
N ALA A 319 17.35 -4.11 3.87
CA ALA A 319 17.30 -5.57 3.94
C ALA A 319 18.39 -6.24 3.09
N ASP A 320 18.76 -5.61 1.98
CA ASP A 320 19.62 -6.21 0.98
C ASP A 320 21.11 -6.04 1.29
N GLY A 321 21.44 -5.58 2.52
CA GLY A 321 22.82 -5.35 2.95
C GLY A 321 23.51 -4.24 2.14
N ALA A 322 22.74 -3.55 1.31
CA ALA A 322 23.21 -2.44 0.52
C ALA A 322 23.29 -1.19 1.40
N ALA A 323 24.47 -0.64 1.51
CA ALA A 323 24.57 0.78 1.80
C ALA A 323 23.63 1.52 0.84
N PRO A 324 23.01 2.67 1.23
CA PRO A 324 22.03 3.40 0.40
C PRO A 324 22.55 3.87 -0.97
N SER A 325 23.70 3.36 -1.43
CA SER A 325 24.36 3.67 -2.69
C SER A 325 24.25 2.60 -3.78
N THR A 326 23.70 1.41 -3.54
CA THR A 326 23.51 0.40 -4.59
C THR A 326 22.06 0.36 -5.02
N ARG A 327 21.76 1.07 -6.11
CA ARG A 327 20.46 1.02 -6.76
C ARG A 327 20.16 -0.40 -7.23
N GLU A 328 18.97 -0.88 -6.94
CA GLU A 328 18.50 -2.21 -7.31
C GLU A 328 18.28 -2.34 -8.82
N ALA A 329 18.51 -3.51 -9.39
CA ALA A 329 18.14 -3.79 -10.78
C ALA A 329 16.60 -3.81 -10.91
N PHE A 330 16.07 -3.20 -11.96
CA PHE A 330 14.64 -3.21 -12.23
C PHE A 330 14.20 -4.61 -12.68
N GLY A 331 13.41 -5.28 -11.86
CA GLY A 331 12.58 -6.45 -12.06
C GLY A 331 12.93 -7.46 -13.17
N PRO A 332 11.96 -8.27 -13.61
CA PRO A 332 12.17 -9.18 -14.72
C PRO A 332 12.43 -8.44 -16.01
N ALA A 333 13.21 -9.05 -16.89
CA ALA A 333 13.60 -8.43 -18.17
C ALA A 333 12.34 -8.08 -19.00
N LEU A 334 12.07 -6.77 -19.13
CA LEU A 334 11.01 -6.27 -19.98
C LEU A 334 11.36 -6.53 -21.45
N ALA A 335 10.51 -7.30 -22.14
CA ALA A 335 10.57 -7.52 -23.57
C ALA A 335 9.14 -7.54 -24.10
N LEU A 336 8.68 -6.45 -24.67
CA LEU A 336 7.28 -6.24 -25.06
C LEU A 336 7.22 -5.73 -26.52
N PRO A 337 6.16 -6.07 -27.27
CA PRO A 337 5.94 -5.47 -28.59
C PRO A 337 5.58 -3.99 -28.43
N ASP A 338 6.07 -3.19 -29.36
CA ASP A 338 5.59 -1.83 -29.59
C ASP A 338 4.32 -1.84 -30.47
N LEU A 339 3.84 -0.66 -30.86
CA LEU A 339 2.64 -0.53 -31.71
C LEU A 339 2.83 -1.05 -33.15
N ALA A 340 4.07 -1.23 -33.59
CA ALA A 340 4.39 -1.84 -34.90
C ALA A 340 4.54 -3.37 -34.81
N GLY A 341 4.57 -3.91 -33.59
CA GLY A 341 4.78 -5.34 -33.31
C GLY A 341 6.25 -5.73 -33.09
N ASP A 342 7.16 -4.75 -33.14
CA ASP A 342 8.58 -5.00 -32.91
C ASP A 342 8.87 -5.17 -31.42
N THR A 343 9.68 -6.17 -31.07
CA THR A 343 10.02 -6.45 -29.67
C THR A 343 11.03 -5.44 -29.13
N VAL A 344 10.58 -4.59 -28.23
CA VAL A 344 11.42 -3.65 -27.48
C VAL A 344 11.83 -4.26 -26.14
N ARG A 345 13.13 -4.25 -25.86
CA ARG A 345 13.71 -4.70 -24.59
C ARG A 345 14.14 -3.51 -23.75
N LEU A 346 13.94 -3.55 -22.44
CA LEU A 346 14.42 -2.50 -21.53
C LEU A 346 15.92 -2.24 -21.69
N ALA A 347 16.69 -3.26 -22.02
CA ALA A 347 18.13 -3.13 -22.30
C ALA A 347 18.44 -2.15 -23.46
N ALA A 348 17.49 -1.89 -24.37
CA ALA A 348 17.65 -0.90 -25.44
C ALA A 348 17.68 0.55 -24.92
N PHE A 349 17.26 0.77 -23.69
CA PHE A 349 17.25 2.09 -23.05
C PHE A 349 18.50 2.33 -22.17
N ARG A 350 19.37 1.34 -21.99
CA ARG A 350 20.63 1.52 -21.25
C ARG A 350 21.45 2.68 -21.80
N GLY A 351 22.15 3.38 -20.91
CA GLY A 351 22.86 4.62 -21.21
C GLY A 351 22.00 5.87 -21.04
N ARG A 352 20.70 5.72 -20.86
CA ARG A 352 19.74 6.82 -20.64
C ARG A 352 19.04 6.66 -19.28
N VAL A 353 18.77 7.76 -18.61
CA VAL A 353 17.79 7.79 -17.51
C VAL A 353 16.43 7.44 -18.10
N THR A 354 15.72 6.45 -17.55
CA THR A 354 14.50 5.94 -18.18
C THR A 354 13.34 5.94 -17.20
N LEU A 355 12.20 6.54 -17.58
CA LEU A 355 10.95 6.43 -16.86
C LEU A 355 10.11 5.31 -17.49
N VAL A 356 9.95 4.20 -16.79
CA VAL A 356 9.02 3.15 -17.18
C VAL A 356 7.68 3.45 -16.51
N ASN A 357 6.66 3.76 -17.29
CA ASN A 357 5.33 4.10 -16.79
C ASN A 357 4.32 3.02 -17.21
N PHE A 358 3.68 2.40 -16.24
CA PHE A 358 2.57 1.46 -16.45
C PHE A 358 1.25 2.21 -16.37
N TRP A 359 0.41 2.02 -17.37
CA TRP A 359 -0.85 2.74 -17.54
C TRP A 359 -1.91 1.87 -18.22
N ALA A 360 -3.15 2.32 -18.22
CA ALA A 360 -4.21 1.71 -19.02
C ALA A 360 -5.20 2.77 -19.53
N SER A 361 -5.87 2.46 -20.61
CA SER A 361 -6.84 3.38 -21.25
C SER A 361 -8.04 3.72 -20.36
N TRP A 362 -8.41 2.83 -19.46
CA TRP A 362 -9.49 2.98 -18.47
C TRP A 362 -9.06 3.70 -17.19
N CYS A 363 -7.75 3.96 -17.00
CA CYS A 363 -7.20 4.59 -15.82
C CYS A 363 -7.30 6.13 -15.94
N ASP A 364 -8.16 6.77 -15.15
CA ASP A 364 -8.33 8.22 -15.22
C ASP A 364 -7.14 9.01 -14.71
N PRO A 365 -6.50 8.68 -13.56
CA PRO A 365 -5.28 9.36 -13.15
C PRO A 365 -4.17 9.27 -14.21
N CYS A 366 -4.13 8.16 -14.98
CA CYS A 366 -3.20 8.03 -16.10
C CYS A 366 -3.48 9.07 -17.20
N ARG A 367 -4.76 9.40 -17.45
CA ARG A 367 -5.14 10.44 -18.42
C ARG A 367 -4.67 11.83 -18.02
N GLU A 368 -4.69 12.10 -16.72
CA GLU A 368 -4.20 13.35 -16.16
C GLU A 368 -2.66 13.42 -16.17
N GLU A 369 -1.99 12.29 -15.98
CA GLU A 369 -0.53 12.18 -15.99
C GLU A 369 0.10 12.36 -17.40
N PHE A 370 -0.55 11.86 -18.45
CA PHE A 370 0.02 11.82 -19.81
C PHE A 370 0.49 13.19 -20.36
N PRO A 371 -0.23 14.30 -20.20
CA PRO A 371 0.25 15.61 -20.61
C PRO A 371 1.57 16.01 -19.94
N HIS A 372 1.72 15.74 -18.64
CA HIS A 372 2.93 16.02 -17.88
C HIS A 372 4.12 15.16 -18.34
N MET A 373 3.88 13.87 -18.59
CA MET A 373 4.91 13.01 -19.20
C MET A 373 5.34 13.50 -20.59
N ALA A 374 4.39 13.97 -21.39
CA ALA A 374 4.71 14.52 -22.71
C ALA A 374 5.53 15.81 -22.63
N GLU A 375 5.33 16.64 -21.62
CA GLU A 375 6.16 17.82 -21.32
C GLU A 375 7.56 17.39 -20.92
N LEU A 376 7.70 16.48 -19.95
CA LEU A 376 8.97 15.90 -19.55
C LEU A 376 9.75 15.32 -20.75
N TYR A 377 9.06 14.57 -21.58
CA TYR A 377 9.68 13.94 -22.75
C TYR A 377 10.25 14.97 -23.74
N ARG A 378 9.62 16.13 -23.91
CA ARG A 378 10.11 17.19 -24.81
C ARG A 378 11.23 18.01 -24.21
N GLU A 379 11.33 18.07 -22.88
CA GLU A 379 12.31 18.90 -22.17
C GLU A 379 13.73 18.32 -22.23
N PHE A 380 13.87 17.00 -22.16
CA PHE A 380 15.17 16.33 -22.11
C PHE A 380 15.61 15.77 -23.49
N ASP A 381 16.93 15.75 -23.74
CA ASP A 381 17.48 15.13 -24.94
C ASP A 381 17.28 13.61 -24.93
N ARG A 382 16.92 13.02 -26.09
CA ARG A 382 16.67 11.58 -26.23
C ARG A 382 17.93 10.71 -26.03
N LYS A 383 19.12 11.27 -26.10
CA LYS A 383 20.36 10.56 -25.74
C LYS A 383 20.53 10.38 -24.23
N ASP A 384 19.89 11.22 -23.41
CA ASP A 384 20.04 11.28 -21.96
C ASP A 384 18.83 10.74 -21.20
N PHE A 385 17.62 10.92 -21.73
CA PHE A 385 16.36 10.54 -21.08
C PHE A 385 15.38 9.87 -22.03
N GLU A 386 14.67 8.85 -21.53
CA GLU A 386 13.62 8.14 -22.25
C GLU A 386 12.42 7.89 -21.38
N ILE A 387 11.24 7.75 -22.00
CA ILE A 387 10.01 7.24 -21.37
C ILE A 387 9.55 6.01 -22.12
N ALA A 388 9.30 4.93 -21.40
CA ALA A 388 8.64 3.73 -21.93
C ALA A 388 7.23 3.62 -21.31
N GLY A 389 6.20 3.96 -22.09
CA GLY A 389 4.81 3.84 -21.67
C GLY A 389 4.29 2.42 -21.90
N VAL A 390 4.15 1.63 -20.87
CA VAL A 390 3.69 0.24 -20.92
C VAL A 390 2.20 0.17 -20.64
N SER A 391 1.39 -0.16 -21.65
CA SER A 391 -0.05 -0.35 -21.47
C SER A 391 -0.35 -1.70 -20.82
N ASP A 392 -1.16 -1.69 -19.79
CA ASP A 392 -1.71 -2.90 -19.15
C ASP A 392 -3.16 -3.18 -19.56
N ASP A 393 -3.60 -2.65 -20.70
CA ASP A 393 -4.87 -3.01 -21.31
C ASP A 393 -4.87 -4.47 -21.74
N LEU A 394 -5.97 -5.18 -21.47
CA LEU A 394 -6.19 -6.55 -21.98
C LEU A 394 -6.48 -6.56 -23.48
N ASP A 395 -7.17 -5.52 -23.97
CA ASP A 395 -7.56 -5.34 -25.35
C ASP A 395 -6.81 -4.15 -25.97
N SER A 396 -6.21 -4.36 -27.12
CA SER A 396 -5.50 -3.32 -27.85
C SER A 396 -6.41 -2.23 -28.42
N GLY A 397 -7.68 -2.47 -28.64
CA GLY A 397 -8.62 -1.50 -29.20
C GLY A 397 -8.75 -0.22 -28.39
N PRO A 398 -9.12 -0.28 -27.10
CA PRO A 398 -9.16 0.88 -26.19
C PRO A 398 -7.81 1.56 -26.06
N MET A 399 -6.72 0.80 -25.91
CA MET A 399 -5.36 1.32 -25.89
C MET A 399 -5.03 2.16 -27.13
N LEU A 400 -5.28 1.63 -28.32
CA LEU A 400 -5.04 2.33 -29.59
C LEU A 400 -5.91 3.57 -29.73
N ALA A 401 -7.17 3.54 -29.26
CA ALA A 401 -8.04 4.72 -29.21
C ALA A 401 -7.46 5.81 -28.30
N PHE A 402 -6.93 5.42 -27.16
CA PHE A 402 -6.24 6.33 -26.23
C PHE A 402 -5.01 6.96 -26.89
N VAL A 403 -4.13 6.14 -27.48
CA VAL A 403 -2.90 6.62 -28.15
C VAL A 403 -3.24 7.58 -29.28
N ARG A 404 -4.25 7.28 -30.09
CA ARG A 404 -4.71 8.21 -31.16
C ARG A 404 -5.19 9.55 -30.60
N LYS A 405 -5.85 9.54 -29.44
CA LYS A 405 -6.39 10.74 -28.78
C LYS A 405 -5.29 11.61 -28.17
N TYR A 406 -4.42 11.00 -27.35
CA TYR A 406 -3.43 11.73 -26.56
C TYR A 406 -2.09 11.94 -27.29
N ARG A 407 -1.81 11.15 -28.33
CA ARG A 407 -0.61 11.24 -29.17
C ARG A 407 0.67 11.36 -28.35
N PRO A 408 0.95 10.41 -27.42
CA PRO A 408 2.16 10.47 -26.63
C PRO A 408 3.40 10.56 -27.53
N PRO A 409 4.38 11.42 -27.22
CA PRO A 409 5.58 11.56 -28.03
C PRO A 409 6.63 10.48 -27.74
N PHE A 410 6.36 9.60 -26.77
CA PHE A 410 7.27 8.55 -26.30
C PHE A 410 6.79 7.17 -26.75
N PRO A 411 7.69 6.15 -26.74
CA PRO A 411 7.35 4.77 -27.05
C PRO A 411 6.21 4.20 -26.22
N ILE A 412 5.27 3.54 -26.88
CA ILE A 412 4.20 2.76 -26.23
C ILE A 412 4.44 1.28 -26.46
N LEU A 413 4.47 0.53 -25.37
CA LEU A 413 4.65 -0.92 -25.33
C LEU A 413 3.37 -1.61 -24.88
N VAL A 414 3.09 -2.79 -25.46
CA VAL A 414 1.86 -3.54 -25.22
C VAL A 414 2.10 -4.61 -24.15
N GLY A 415 1.62 -4.36 -22.93
CA GLY A 415 1.75 -5.27 -21.78
C GLY A 415 0.74 -6.40 -21.75
N GLY A 416 -0.45 -6.21 -22.37
CA GLY A 416 -1.47 -7.25 -22.55
C GLY A 416 -2.10 -7.75 -21.25
N GLY A 417 -2.31 -6.86 -20.27
CA GLY A 417 -2.98 -7.17 -19.00
C GLY A 417 -2.18 -8.03 -18.02
N ARG A 418 -0.88 -8.24 -18.28
CA ARG A 418 -0.02 -9.12 -17.46
C ARG A 418 1.00 -8.37 -16.62
N MET A 419 1.08 -7.05 -16.78
CA MET A 419 2.15 -6.26 -16.17
C MET A 419 2.00 -6.20 -14.66
N LYS A 420 0.77 -6.11 -14.16
CA LYS A 420 0.51 -6.16 -12.72
C LYS A 420 1.03 -7.43 -12.06
N GLN A 421 0.90 -8.58 -12.70
CA GLN A 421 1.40 -9.87 -12.20
C GLN A 421 2.93 -9.96 -12.26
N LEU A 422 3.56 -9.31 -13.25
CA LEU A 422 5.01 -9.37 -13.44
C LEU A 422 5.77 -8.36 -12.59
N TYR A 423 5.20 -7.18 -12.35
CA TYR A 423 5.85 -6.07 -11.66
C TYR A 423 5.18 -5.69 -10.34
N HIS A 424 4.18 -6.47 -9.91
CA HIS A 424 3.52 -6.47 -8.60
C HIS A 424 3.01 -5.09 -8.13
N TYR A 425 2.76 -4.14 -9.04
CA TYR A 425 2.22 -2.85 -8.65
C TYR A 425 0.74 -2.97 -8.23
N ARG A 426 0.33 -2.14 -7.28
CA ARG A 426 -0.99 -2.20 -6.64
C ARG A 426 -2.09 -1.49 -7.43
N GLY A 427 -1.72 -0.52 -8.25
CA GLY A 427 -2.64 0.30 -9.02
C GLY A 427 -1.94 1.07 -10.11
N LEU A 428 -2.71 1.76 -10.94
CA LEU A 428 -2.22 2.61 -12.03
C LEU A 428 -2.58 4.09 -11.78
N PRO A 429 -1.75 5.02 -12.26
CA PRO A 429 -0.46 4.80 -12.90
C PRO A 429 0.60 4.29 -11.91
N TYR A 430 1.57 3.58 -12.42
CA TYR A 430 2.76 3.20 -11.68
C TYR A 430 3.99 3.50 -12.50
N SER A 431 4.93 4.25 -11.96
CA SER A 431 6.14 4.64 -12.66
C SER A 431 7.39 4.21 -11.91
N VAL A 432 8.41 3.79 -12.65
CA VAL A 432 9.74 3.49 -12.11
C VAL A 432 10.78 4.29 -12.87
N LEU A 433 11.49 5.16 -12.15
CA LEU A 433 12.61 5.91 -12.70
C LEU A 433 13.89 5.07 -12.57
N LEU A 434 14.58 4.86 -13.66
CA LEU A 434 15.82 4.08 -13.76
C LEU A 434 17.00 4.96 -14.10
N ASP A 435 18.17 4.63 -13.55
CA ASP A 435 19.44 5.23 -13.94
C ASP A 435 19.95 4.68 -15.31
N ARG A 436 21.09 5.22 -15.78
CA ARG A 436 21.70 4.81 -17.05
C ARG A 436 22.10 3.33 -17.10
N GLN A 437 22.26 2.67 -15.97
CA GLN A 437 22.56 1.26 -15.84
C GLN A 437 21.28 0.37 -15.73
N GLY A 438 20.09 0.99 -15.73
CA GLY A 438 18.81 0.31 -15.58
C GLY A 438 18.49 -0.09 -14.13
N ARG A 439 19.09 0.60 -13.15
CA ARG A 439 18.82 0.40 -11.73
C ARG A 439 17.79 1.41 -11.23
N VAL A 440 16.98 1.00 -10.27
CA VAL A 440 15.89 1.82 -9.74
C VAL A 440 16.42 3.02 -8.97
N ILE A 441 15.99 4.21 -9.38
CA ILE A 441 16.17 5.46 -8.65
C ILE A 441 14.98 5.71 -7.72
N GLU A 442 13.78 5.57 -8.27
CA GLU A 442 12.52 5.90 -7.59
C GLU A 442 11.35 5.09 -8.16
N ARG A 443 10.41 4.69 -7.29
CA ARG A 443 9.11 4.10 -7.64
C ARG A 443 8.01 5.09 -7.27
N ILE A 444 7.06 5.32 -8.17
CA ILE A 444 6.01 6.33 -8.04
C ILE A 444 4.67 5.65 -8.22
N PHE A 445 3.81 5.74 -7.21
CA PHE A 445 2.47 5.14 -7.20
C PHE A 445 1.40 6.21 -7.34
N GLY A 446 0.54 6.06 -8.35
CA GLY A 446 -0.50 7.01 -8.63
C GLY A 446 0.01 8.28 -9.31
N PHE A 447 -0.84 9.30 -9.37
CA PHE A 447 -0.53 10.62 -9.92
C PHE A 447 -0.74 11.69 -8.85
N GLY A 448 0.35 12.24 -8.32
CA GLY A 448 0.36 13.28 -7.28
C GLY A 448 0.30 14.72 -7.82
N GLY A 449 -0.08 14.88 -9.10
CA GLY A 449 -0.26 16.19 -9.72
C GLY A 449 1.03 16.94 -10.07
N ALA A 450 0.91 18.23 -10.33
CA ALA A 450 2.01 19.06 -10.80
C ALA A 450 3.20 19.17 -9.82
N GLU A 451 2.97 19.04 -8.52
CA GLU A 451 4.02 19.10 -7.49
C GLU A 451 4.96 17.89 -7.60
N GLU A 452 4.38 16.69 -7.72
CA GLU A 452 5.15 15.46 -7.89
C GLU A 452 5.97 15.51 -9.18
N PHE A 453 5.38 15.97 -10.29
CA PHE A 453 6.10 16.13 -11.55
C PHE A 453 7.22 17.17 -11.50
N ARG A 454 7.08 18.24 -10.72
CA ARG A 454 8.20 19.17 -10.49
C ARG A 454 9.37 18.49 -9.77
N ARG A 455 9.07 17.66 -8.76
CA ARG A 455 10.07 16.88 -8.04
C ARG A 455 10.72 15.84 -8.93
N LEU A 456 9.92 15.07 -9.69
CA LEU A 456 10.40 14.08 -10.64
C LEU A 456 11.32 14.71 -11.71
N ARG A 457 10.92 15.85 -12.25
CA ARG A 457 11.76 16.65 -13.19
C ARG A 457 13.11 17.00 -12.59
N GLN A 458 13.14 17.44 -11.33
CA GLN A 458 14.40 17.77 -10.65
C GLN A 458 15.28 16.53 -10.45
N THR A 459 14.67 15.39 -10.09
CA THR A 459 15.39 14.11 -9.96
C THR A 459 16.00 13.70 -11.28
N ILE A 460 15.22 13.72 -12.36
CA ILE A 460 15.71 13.41 -13.72
C ILE A 460 16.85 14.36 -14.12
N ALA A 461 16.70 15.66 -13.91
CA ALA A 461 17.73 16.64 -14.26
C ALA A 461 19.06 16.40 -13.50
N ASN A 462 18.98 15.98 -12.24
CA ASN A 462 20.16 15.63 -11.44
C ASN A 462 20.84 14.36 -11.98
N GLU A 463 20.06 13.33 -12.31
CA GLU A 463 20.57 12.05 -12.82
C GLU A 463 21.16 12.18 -14.24
N VAL A 464 20.55 13.00 -15.09
CA VAL A 464 21.07 13.29 -16.45
C VAL A 464 22.41 14.03 -16.40
N ARG A 465 22.63 14.87 -15.38
CA ARG A 465 23.91 15.59 -15.19
C ARG A 465 24.98 14.77 -14.48
N ALA A 466 24.58 13.68 -13.80
CA ALA A 466 25.52 12.78 -13.14
C ALA A 466 26.43 12.11 -14.19
N PRO A 467 27.76 11.96 -13.89
CA PRO A 467 28.73 11.39 -14.81
C PRO A 467 28.51 9.89 -15.09
#